data_3a0fedf7528c8dc4fe4b1f3de5338169
#
_entry.id   3a0fedf7528c8dc4fe4b1f3de5338169
#
_cell.length_a   1.000
_cell.length_b   1.000
_cell.length_c   1.000
_cell.angle_alpha   90.00
_cell.angle_beta   90.00
_cell.angle_gamma   90.00
#
_symmetry.space_group_name_H-M   'P 1'
#
loop_
_entity.id
_entity.type
_entity.pdbx_description
1 polymer ?
#
loop_
_entity_poly.entity_id
_entity_poly.type
_entity_poly.pdbx_seq_one_letter_code
_entity_poly.pdbx_strand_id
1 'polypeptide(L)'
;ALTGNLGFESAELGDLLKSPAWFLEGNLLQPLFAMGRNKAKVKVAQAKYEQEVYSYEKTVIGEFKEVNDAIVSIRKAKEVRQSQAKLEIAARKYLELAQLQYINGVSSYMDVLDAQRELLSAQLGLNSAVCSELLSVVYLYKALGGGY
;
A
#
# COMPACT_ATOMS: atom_id res chain seq x y z
N ALA A 1 21.15 -36.83 -18.42
CA ALA A 1 21.96 -36.18 -19.42
C ALA A 1 22.50 -37.29 -20.36
N LEU A 2 22.53 -37.03 -21.66
CA LEU A 2 23.14 -37.88 -22.67
C LEU A 2 24.37 -37.12 -23.15
N THR A 3 25.55 -37.73 -22.96
CA THR A 3 26.83 -37.13 -23.38
C THR A 3 27.51 -38.09 -24.33
N GLY A 4 27.95 -37.62 -25.49
CA GLY A 4 28.69 -38.40 -26.46
C GLY A 4 29.98 -37.68 -26.84
N ASN A 5 31.10 -38.40 -26.81
CA ASN A 5 32.37 -37.89 -27.29
C ASN A 5 32.83 -38.76 -28.48
N LEU A 6 33.27 -38.10 -29.53
CA LEU A 6 33.89 -38.72 -30.69
C LEU A 6 35.31 -38.19 -30.80
N GLY A 7 36.30 -39.09 -30.85
CA GLY A 7 37.69 -38.71 -30.94
C GLY A 7 38.54 -39.80 -31.57
N PHE A 8 39.81 -39.56 -31.62
CA PHE A 8 40.78 -40.54 -32.03
C PHE A 8 41.74 -40.81 -30.86
N GLU A 9 41.99 -42.06 -30.54
CA GLU A 9 42.89 -42.45 -29.46
C GLU A 9 43.90 -43.45 -29.95
N SER A 10 45.18 -43.14 -29.81
CA SER A 10 46.27 -44.03 -30.17
C SER A 10 47.50 -43.79 -29.28
N ALA A 11 48.22 -44.83 -28.96
CA ALA A 11 49.49 -44.75 -28.23
C ALA A 11 50.66 -44.24 -29.09
N GLU A 12 50.54 -44.26 -30.43
CA GLU A 12 51.51 -43.73 -31.35
C GLU A 12 50.94 -42.68 -32.29
N LEU A 13 51.66 -41.56 -32.48
CA LEU A 13 51.24 -40.42 -33.29
C LEU A 13 50.92 -40.75 -34.75
N GLY A 14 51.61 -41.78 -35.31
CA GLY A 14 51.41 -42.21 -36.70
C GLY A 14 50.10 -42.96 -36.97
N ASP A 15 49.45 -43.49 -35.94
CA ASP A 15 48.20 -44.26 -36.05
C ASP A 15 47.00 -43.53 -35.42
N LEU A 16 47.19 -42.30 -35.02
CA LEU A 16 46.15 -41.51 -34.36
C LEU A 16 44.85 -41.38 -35.19
N LEU A 17 44.98 -41.17 -36.48
CA LEU A 17 43.85 -41.01 -37.40
C LEU A 17 43.24 -42.34 -37.89
N LYS A 18 43.87 -43.49 -37.53
CA LYS A 18 43.39 -44.83 -37.94
C LYS A 18 42.53 -45.51 -36.85
N SER A 19 42.50 -44.94 -35.63
CA SER A 19 41.82 -45.56 -34.49
C SER A 19 40.70 -44.60 -33.98
N PRO A 20 39.48 -44.57 -34.60
CA PRO A 20 38.37 -43.79 -34.11
C PRO A 20 37.86 -44.41 -32.81
N ALA A 21 37.82 -43.64 -31.77
CA ALA A 21 37.17 -43.94 -30.47
C ALA A 21 35.91 -43.17 -30.31
N TRP A 22 34.85 -43.83 -29.95
CA TRP A 22 33.59 -43.18 -29.61
C TRP A 22 33.13 -43.68 -28.25
N PHE A 23 32.60 -42.72 -27.47
CA PHE A 23 32.08 -42.99 -26.14
C PHE A 23 30.69 -42.38 -26.03
N LEU A 24 29.71 -43.17 -25.62
CA LEU A 24 28.34 -42.72 -25.37
C LEU A 24 28.00 -43.05 -23.92
N GLU A 25 27.82 -42.04 -23.11
CA GLU A 25 27.37 -42.16 -21.72
C GLU A 25 25.96 -41.61 -21.53
N GLY A 26 25.05 -42.45 -21.08
CA GLY A 26 23.71 -42.05 -20.67
C GLY A 26 23.58 -42.10 -19.17
N ASN A 27 23.54 -40.94 -18.52
CA ASN A 27 23.30 -40.83 -17.07
C ASN A 27 21.83 -40.54 -16.81
N LEU A 28 21.03 -41.55 -16.46
CA LEU A 28 19.63 -41.44 -16.05
C LEU A 28 19.56 -41.54 -14.52
N LEU A 29 19.89 -40.45 -13.82
CA LEU A 29 19.74 -40.35 -12.39
C LEU A 29 18.30 -39.85 -12.07
N GLN A 30 17.33 -40.75 -12.11
CA GLN A 30 15.99 -40.48 -11.59
C GLN A 30 15.82 -41.29 -10.30
N PRO A 31 15.57 -40.61 -9.16
CA PRO A 31 15.30 -41.32 -7.92
C PRO A 31 13.97 -42.04 -8.01
N LEU A 32 13.98 -43.33 -8.36
CA LEU A 32 12.81 -44.20 -8.47
C LEU A 32 12.12 -44.42 -7.10
N PHE A 33 12.90 -44.36 -6.02
CA PHE A 33 12.42 -44.57 -4.65
C PHE A 33 12.83 -43.39 -3.75
N ALA A 34 11.95 -42.44 -3.58
CA ALA A 34 12.18 -41.26 -2.74
C ALA A 34 11.43 -41.34 -1.40
N MET A 35 11.08 -42.54 -0.90
CA MET A 35 10.39 -42.76 0.40
C MET A 35 9.29 -41.72 0.72
N GLY A 36 8.36 -41.48 -0.24
CA GLY A 36 7.27 -40.55 -0.07
C GLY A 36 7.64 -39.06 -0.26
N ARG A 37 8.92 -38.70 -0.43
CA ARG A 37 9.38 -37.30 -0.59
C ARG A 37 8.71 -36.58 -1.77
N ASN A 38 8.51 -37.26 -2.90
CA ASN A 38 7.85 -36.67 -4.07
C ASN A 38 6.36 -36.44 -3.80
N LYS A 39 5.69 -37.36 -3.11
CA LYS A 39 4.29 -37.20 -2.67
C LYS A 39 4.14 -36.05 -1.67
N ALA A 40 5.10 -35.92 -0.74
CA ALA A 40 5.12 -34.80 0.18
C ALA A 40 5.35 -33.45 -0.55
N LYS A 41 6.23 -33.40 -1.55
CA LYS A 41 6.43 -32.19 -2.38
C LYS A 41 5.16 -31.76 -3.13
N VAL A 42 4.40 -32.73 -3.67
CA VAL A 42 3.11 -32.45 -4.31
C VAL A 42 2.11 -31.87 -3.32
N LYS A 43 2.00 -32.46 -2.11
CA LYS A 43 1.14 -31.91 -1.06
C LYS A 43 1.53 -30.49 -0.63
N VAL A 44 2.84 -30.23 -0.51
CA VAL A 44 3.34 -28.88 -0.21
C VAL A 44 2.99 -27.89 -1.32
N ALA A 45 3.12 -28.30 -2.59
CA ALA A 45 2.75 -27.46 -3.73
C ALA A 45 1.24 -27.16 -3.76
N GLN A 46 0.41 -28.16 -3.46
CA GLN A 46 -1.05 -27.98 -3.35
C GLN A 46 -1.40 -27.02 -2.22
N ALA A 47 -0.83 -27.21 -1.03
CA ALA A 47 -1.06 -26.30 0.11
C ALA A 47 -0.62 -24.87 -0.18
N LYS A 48 0.50 -24.68 -0.89
CA LYS A 48 0.94 -23.35 -1.35
C LYS A 48 -0.03 -22.73 -2.34
N TYR A 49 -0.54 -23.52 -3.29
CA TYR A 49 -1.55 -23.03 -4.23
C TYR A 49 -2.82 -22.54 -3.48
N GLU A 50 -3.33 -23.33 -2.54
CA GLU A 50 -4.46 -22.92 -1.71
C GLU A 50 -4.17 -21.66 -0.90
N GLN A 51 -2.96 -21.55 -0.33
CA GLN A 51 -2.50 -20.37 0.37
C GLN A 51 -2.50 -19.11 -0.53
N GLU A 52 -2.04 -19.24 -1.77
CA GLU A 52 -2.05 -18.11 -2.73
C GLU A 52 -3.49 -17.70 -3.11
N VAL A 53 -4.39 -18.66 -3.28
CA VAL A 53 -5.81 -18.36 -3.54
C VAL A 53 -6.42 -17.57 -2.39
N TYR A 54 -6.23 -18.00 -1.14
CA TYR A 54 -6.73 -17.27 0.03
C TYR A 54 -6.03 -15.91 0.23
N SER A 55 -4.75 -15.82 -0.11
CA SER A 55 -4.02 -14.54 -0.09
C SER A 55 -4.60 -13.56 -1.11
N TYR A 56 -4.94 -14.02 -2.31
CA TYR A 56 -5.61 -13.22 -3.32
C TYR A 56 -6.99 -12.73 -2.84
N GLU A 57 -7.83 -13.63 -2.33
CA GLU A 57 -9.15 -13.27 -1.79
C GLU A 57 -9.03 -12.23 -0.66
N LYS A 58 -8.08 -12.41 0.27
CA LYS A 58 -7.81 -11.46 1.34
C LYS A 58 -7.41 -10.10 0.80
N THR A 59 -6.56 -10.04 -0.22
CA THR A 59 -6.13 -8.79 -0.86
C THR A 59 -7.32 -8.08 -1.48
N VAL A 60 -8.13 -8.78 -2.26
CA VAL A 60 -9.33 -8.20 -2.90
C VAL A 60 -10.29 -7.61 -1.86
N ILE A 61 -10.56 -8.34 -0.77
CA ILE A 61 -11.42 -7.85 0.32
C ILE A 61 -10.78 -6.63 0.99
N GLY A 62 -9.46 -6.64 1.16
CA GLY A 62 -8.71 -5.51 1.71
C GLY A 62 -8.86 -4.24 0.88
N GLU A 63 -8.71 -4.34 -0.43
CA GLU A 63 -8.89 -3.22 -1.36
C GLU A 63 -10.31 -2.65 -1.34
N PHE A 64 -11.31 -3.51 -1.33
CA PHE A 64 -12.70 -3.06 -1.19
C PHE A 64 -12.95 -2.32 0.13
N LYS A 65 -12.35 -2.81 1.21
CA LYS A 65 -12.43 -2.12 2.51
C LYS A 65 -11.77 -0.74 2.44
N GLU A 66 -10.57 -0.63 1.86
CA GLU A 66 -9.86 0.66 1.74
C GLU A 66 -10.68 1.68 0.95
N VAL A 67 -11.28 1.29 -0.17
CA VAL A 67 -12.15 2.17 -0.95
C VAL A 67 -13.36 2.62 -0.14
N ASN A 68 -14.01 1.70 0.57
CA ASN A 68 -15.18 2.04 1.41
C ASN A 68 -14.79 3.00 2.55
N ASP A 69 -13.68 2.73 3.23
CA ASP A 69 -13.16 3.59 4.30
C ASP A 69 -12.80 5.00 3.78
N ALA A 70 -12.22 5.09 2.56
CA ALA A 70 -11.93 6.37 1.92
C ALA A 70 -13.20 7.16 1.59
N ILE A 71 -14.26 6.51 1.08
CA ILE A 71 -15.56 7.15 0.81
C ILE A 71 -16.19 7.70 2.10
N VAL A 72 -16.17 6.90 3.17
CA VAL A 72 -16.68 7.32 4.49
C VAL A 72 -15.85 8.48 5.03
N SER A 73 -14.52 8.43 4.88
CA SER A 73 -13.60 9.49 5.31
C SER A 73 -13.92 10.83 4.64
N ILE A 74 -14.14 10.86 3.31
CA ILE A 74 -14.53 12.09 2.59
C ILE A 74 -15.83 12.66 3.15
N ARG A 75 -16.84 11.83 3.37
CA ARG A 75 -18.12 12.27 3.92
C ARG A 75 -17.94 12.91 5.29
N LYS A 76 -17.16 12.26 6.15
CA LYS A 76 -16.90 12.75 7.51
C LYS A 76 -16.04 14.01 7.52
N ALA A 77 -15.02 14.09 6.68
CA ALA A 77 -14.20 15.30 6.53
C ALA A 77 -15.05 16.50 6.08
N LYS A 78 -15.99 16.31 5.16
CA LYS A 78 -16.94 17.34 4.73
C LYS A 78 -17.85 17.80 5.87
N GLU A 79 -18.38 16.87 6.68
CA GLU A 79 -19.20 17.21 7.85
C GLU A 79 -18.39 18.04 8.87
N VAL A 80 -17.15 17.64 9.14
CA VAL A 80 -16.22 18.37 10.04
C VAL A 80 -15.95 19.77 9.50
N ARG A 81 -15.61 19.91 8.20
CA ARG A 81 -15.40 21.23 7.59
C ARG A 81 -16.63 22.13 7.73
N GLN A 82 -17.83 21.60 7.50
CA GLN A 82 -19.08 22.38 7.67
C GLN A 82 -19.28 22.84 9.12
N SER A 83 -18.93 21.99 10.08
CA SER A 83 -19.02 22.32 11.50
C SER A 83 -18.00 23.39 11.89
N GLN A 84 -16.76 23.29 11.40
CA GLN A 84 -15.71 24.28 11.62
C GLN A 84 -16.04 25.62 10.96
N ALA A 85 -16.67 25.63 9.79
CA ALA A 85 -17.15 26.86 9.16
C ALA A 85 -18.21 27.57 9.99
N LYS A 86 -19.14 26.82 10.61
CA LYS A 86 -20.13 27.38 11.53
C LYS A 86 -19.47 27.98 12.79
N LEU A 87 -18.45 27.28 13.32
CA LEU A 87 -17.69 27.77 14.47
C LEU A 87 -16.96 29.07 14.15
N GLU A 88 -16.34 29.17 12.98
CA GLU A 88 -15.65 30.40 12.53
C GLU A 88 -16.63 31.58 12.44
N ILE A 89 -17.82 31.36 11.85
CA ILE A 89 -18.87 32.38 11.78
C ILE A 89 -19.31 32.82 13.18
N ALA A 90 -19.47 31.89 14.11
CA ALA A 90 -19.87 32.20 15.49
C ALA A 90 -18.78 32.99 16.25
N ALA A 91 -17.50 32.57 16.08
CA ALA A 91 -16.36 33.26 16.69
C ALA A 91 -16.18 34.68 16.13
N ARG A 92 -16.44 34.90 14.84
CA ARG A 92 -16.44 36.22 14.22
C ARG A 92 -17.52 37.13 14.83
N LYS A 93 -18.73 36.61 14.98
CA LYS A 93 -19.80 37.34 15.65
C LYS A 93 -19.51 37.65 17.12
N TYR A 94 -18.86 36.70 17.79
CA TYR A 94 -18.42 36.91 19.17
C TYR A 94 -17.43 38.08 19.28
N LEU A 95 -16.45 38.13 18.36
CA LEU A 95 -15.49 39.25 18.31
C LEU A 95 -16.22 40.59 18.03
N GLU A 96 -17.16 40.64 17.09
CA GLU A 96 -17.91 41.84 16.78
C GLU A 96 -18.70 42.35 18.01
N LEU A 97 -19.34 41.44 18.75
CA LEU A 97 -20.06 41.79 19.99
C LEU A 97 -19.12 42.23 21.10
N ALA A 98 -17.99 41.57 21.30
CA ALA A 98 -16.99 41.95 22.31
C ALA A 98 -16.42 43.35 22.02
N GLN A 99 -16.17 43.69 20.77
CA GLN A 99 -15.73 45.03 20.36
C GLN A 99 -16.80 46.08 20.63
N LEU A 100 -18.06 45.79 20.31
CA LEU A 100 -19.17 46.71 20.57
C LEU A 100 -19.36 46.94 22.07
N GLN A 101 -19.28 45.91 22.90
CA GLN A 101 -19.37 46.03 24.35
C GLN A 101 -18.20 46.84 24.93
N TYR A 102 -16.99 46.64 24.43
CA TYR A 102 -15.83 47.43 24.83
C TYR A 102 -16.00 48.92 24.49
N ILE A 103 -16.43 49.26 23.27
CA ILE A 103 -16.65 50.63 22.83
C ILE A 103 -17.71 51.33 23.70
N ASN A 104 -18.73 50.57 24.14
CA ASN A 104 -19.79 51.09 25.02
C ASN A 104 -19.40 51.06 26.52
N GLY A 105 -18.17 50.66 26.86
CA GLY A 105 -17.68 50.64 28.24
C GLY A 105 -18.27 49.54 29.12
N VAL A 106 -18.91 48.53 28.52
CA VAL A 106 -19.58 47.41 29.21
C VAL A 106 -18.60 46.26 29.53
N SER A 107 -17.57 46.05 28.68
CA SER A 107 -16.58 44.97 28.85
C SER A 107 -15.16 45.51 28.81
N SER A 108 -14.21 44.65 29.25
CA SER A 108 -12.76 44.94 29.26
C SER A 108 -12.14 44.71 27.89
N TYR A 109 -10.97 45.33 27.65
CA TYR A 109 -10.17 45.02 26.45
C TYR A 109 -9.68 43.58 26.43
N MET A 110 -9.54 42.93 27.58
CA MET A 110 -9.20 41.52 27.69
C MET A 110 -10.22 40.62 26.99
N ASP A 111 -11.52 40.95 27.10
CA ASP A 111 -12.58 40.18 26.44
C ASP A 111 -12.47 40.28 24.91
N VAL A 112 -12.03 41.43 24.39
CA VAL A 112 -11.72 41.58 22.94
C VAL A 112 -10.54 40.72 22.52
N LEU A 113 -9.47 40.70 23.33
CA LEU A 113 -8.29 39.88 23.04
C LEU A 113 -8.62 38.38 23.08
N ASP A 114 -9.44 37.95 24.01
CA ASP A 114 -9.87 36.56 24.09
C ASP A 114 -10.77 36.19 22.90
N ALA A 115 -11.68 37.07 22.50
CA ALA A 115 -12.49 36.86 21.29
C ALA A 115 -11.62 36.80 20.00
N GLN A 116 -10.54 37.58 19.91
CA GLN A 116 -9.58 37.52 18.80
C GLN A 116 -8.85 36.20 18.77
N ARG A 117 -8.40 35.68 19.93
CA ARG A 117 -7.75 34.35 20.03
C ARG A 117 -8.69 33.25 19.61
N GLU A 118 -9.96 33.33 20.04
CA GLU A 118 -10.97 32.33 19.68
C GLU A 118 -11.25 32.34 18.17
N LEU A 119 -11.37 33.53 17.56
CA LEU A 119 -11.51 33.62 16.10
C LEU A 119 -10.28 33.02 15.37
N LEU A 120 -9.07 33.34 15.80
CA LEU A 120 -7.86 32.79 15.21
C LEU A 120 -7.84 31.25 15.31
N SER A 121 -8.19 30.71 16.48
CA SER A 121 -8.29 29.27 16.72
C SER A 121 -9.32 28.62 15.79
N ALA A 122 -10.50 29.21 15.64
CA ALA A 122 -11.55 28.74 14.73
C ALA A 122 -11.11 28.75 13.25
N GLN A 123 -10.40 29.81 12.82
CA GLN A 123 -9.85 29.92 11.46
C GLN A 123 -8.78 28.84 11.17
N LEU A 124 -7.88 28.60 12.13
CA LEU A 124 -6.89 27.52 12.02
C LEU A 124 -7.56 26.14 11.96
N GLY A 125 -8.60 25.94 12.79
CA GLY A 125 -9.40 24.71 12.76
C GLY A 125 -10.11 24.49 11.41
N LEU A 126 -10.69 25.55 10.83
CA LEU A 126 -11.30 25.48 9.50
C LEU A 126 -10.28 25.14 8.42
N ASN A 127 -9.10 25.77 8.42
CA ASN A 127 -8.04 25.49 7.45
C ASN A 127 -7.56 24.03 7.56
N SER A 128 -7.40 23.52 8.77
CA SER A 128 -7.04 22.12 9.00
C SER A 128 -8.13 21.17 8.48
N ALA A 129 -9.41 21.48 8.68
CA ALA A 129 -10.53 20.70 8.19
C ALA A 129 -10.60 20.69 6.66
N VAL A 130 -10.34 21.82 5.99
CA VAL A 130 -10.25 21.91 4.52
C VAL A 130 -9.10 21.06 4.00
N CYS A 131 -7.93 21.13 4.62
CA CYS A 131 -6.79 20.31 4.26
C CYS A 131 -7.10 18.81 4.39
N SER A 132 -7.75 18.42 5.49
CA SER A 132 -8.16 17.03 5.73
C SER A 132 -9.18 16.52 4.69
N GLU A 133 -10.12 17.36 4.28
CA GLU A 133 -11.09 17.03 3.22
C GLU A 133 -10.36 16.81 1.88
N LEU A 134 -9.43 17.68 1.50
CA LEU A 134 -8.64 17.52 0.27
C LEU A 134 -7.76 16.26 0.30
N LEU A 135 -7.12 16.00 1.44
CA LEU A 135 -6.32 14.79 1.61
C LEU A 135 -7.16 13.51 1.50
N SER A 136 -8.39 13.52 2.04
CA SER A 136 -9.27 12.34 1.92
C SER A 136 -9.67 12.04 0.48
N VAL A 137 -9.78 13.07 -0.39
CA VAL A 137 -9.99 12.88 -1.84
C VAL A 137 -8.77 12.24 -2.50
N VAL A 138 -7.56 12.67 -2.12
CA VAL A 138 -6.31 12.06 -2.60
C VAL A 138 -6.20 10.60 -2.16
N TYR A 139 -6.59 10.28 -0.93
CA TYR A 139 -6.62 8.91 -0.44
C TYR A 139 -7.60 8.03 -1.23
N LEU A 140 -8.78 8.52 -1.57
CA LEU A 140 -9.71 7.80 -2.43
C LEU A 140 -9.11 7.55 -3.82
N TYR A 141 -8.49 8.58 -4.41
CA TYR A 141 -7.83 8.43 -5.71
C TYR A 141 -6.75 7.34 -5.68
N LYS A 142 -5.95 7.31 -4.60
CA LYS A 142 -4.94 6.27 -4.37
C LYS A 142 -5.57 4.88 -4.20
N ALA A 143 -6.63 4.77 -3.38
CA ALA A 143 -7.33 3.50 -3.14
C ALA A 143 -7.98 2.92 -4.41
N LEU A 144 -8.33 3.77 -5.39
CA LEU A 144 -8.83 3.35 -6.71
C LEU A 144 -7.71 2.97 -7.70
N GLY A 145 -6.46 2.92 -7.25
CA GLY A 145 -5.31 2.59 -8.09
C GLY A 145 -4.79 3.77 -8.92
N GLY A 146 -5.18 4.99 -8.61
CA GLY A 146 -4.62 6.19 -9.23
C GLY A 146 -3.23 6.52 -8.71
N GLY A 147 -2.30 6.90 -9.60
CA GLY A 147 -0.96 7.36 -9.17
C GLY A 147 0.23 6.61 -9.78
N TYR A 148 0.03 5.98 -10.94
CA TYR A 148 1.11 5.45 -11.76
C TYR A 148 1.68 6.51 -12.69
#